data_9b8cc0dfe264ad951f1b8a329c855981
#
_entry.id   9b8cc0dfe264ad951f1b8a329c855981
#
_cell.length_a   1.000
_cell.length_b   1.000
_cell.length_c   1.000
_cell.angle_alpha   90.00
_cell.angle_beta   90.00
_cell.angle_gamma   90.00
#
_symmetry.space_group_name_H-M   'P 1'
#
loop_
_entity.id
_entity.type
_entity.pdbx_description
1 polymer ?
#
loop_
_entity_poly.entity_id
_entity_poly.type
_entity_poly.pdbx_seq_one_letter_code
_entity_poly.pdbx_strand_id
1 'polypeptide(L)'
;MNGWICNIIENQYQDFSEDSFIGGKPKIPEDFSLPYCELCGEELTFFFQVAFPFNHAWYGKSLALFYCTEHYHGDLCIPEFPDIQDLLGANIPIDFLRKYEKNFRILIFDTHNGVTNKQYVEKVTFKSLQLIENNGADSNADFLLAGAPVWIMGFDETPATINTIKSTLLLQIKEDYVFDKLQNAPAQEDVFGEPRKENFYKLFVADRIYFWGTKDLNMPLVYVSVQAP
;
A
#
# COMPACT_ATOMS: atom_id res chain seq x y z
N MET A 1 7.79 5.86 -19.29
CA MET A 1 8.45 5.09 -18.20
C MET A 1 7.91 3.68 -18.30
N ASN A 2 8.79 2.68 -18.23
CA ASN A 2 8.33 1.30 -18.17
C ASN A 2 7.62 1.09 -16.82
N GLY A 3 6.55 0.33 -16.83
CA GLY A 3 5.86 -0.12 -15.62
C GLY A 3 5.97 -1.64 -15.49
N TRP A 4 5.46 -2.18 -14.39
CA TRP A 4 5.37 -3.63 -14.17
C TRP A 4 3.94 -3.98 -13.76
N ILE A 5 3.45 -5.10 -14.28
CA ILE A 5 2.27 -5.77 -13.77
C ILE A 5 2.74 -6.68 -12.63
N CYS A 6 2.05 -6.65 -11.51
CA CYS A 6 2.23 -7.65 -10.46
C CYS A 6 1.26 -8.80 -10.71
N ASN A 7 1.76 -9.88 -11.29
CA ASN A 7 0.99 -11.10 -11.47
C ASN A 7 0.83 -11.80 -10.12
N ILE A 8 -0.42 -11.98 -9.68
CA ILE A 8 -0.75 -12.60 -8.39
C ILE A 8 -0.77 -14.11 -8.57
N ILE A 9 0.05 -14.82 -7.79
CA ILE A 9 0.12 -16.28 -7.79
C ILE A 9 -0.48 -16.78 -6.47
N GLU A 10 -1.59 -17.52 -6.59
CA GLU A 10 -2.35 -18.05 -5.47
C GLU A 10 -1.87 -19.45 -5.03
N ASN A 11 -2.35 -19.88 -3.87
CA ASN A 11 -2.19 -21.25 -3.36
C ASN A 11 -0.74 -21.70 -3.14
N GLN A 12 0.11 -20.79 -2.71
CA GLN A 12 1.49 -21.09 -2.35
C GLN A 12 1.72 -20.98 -0.85
N TYR A 13 2.71 -21.71 -0.36
CA TYR A 13 3.30 -21.44 0.94
C TYR A 13 4.25 -20.26 0.80
N GLN A 14 4.30 -19.39 1.81
CA GLN A 14 5.23 -18.27 1.80
C GLN A 14 6.66 -18.77 1.65
N ASP A 15 7.28 -18.44 0.52
CA ASP A 15 8.71 -18.62 0.34
C ASP A 15 9.43 -17.41 0.96
N PHE A 16 10.24 -17.64 1.98
CA PHE A 16 10.97 -16.58 2.68
C PHE A 16 12.07 -15.94 1.82
N SER A 17 12.35 -16.43 0.63
CA SER A 17 13.21 -15.77 -0.36
C SER A 17 12.49 -14.67 -1.15
N GLU A 18 11.15 -14.68 -1.20
CA GLU A 18 10.37 -13.67 -1.90
C GLU A 18 10.35 -12.34 -1.15
N ASP A 19 10.46 -11.24 -1.92
CA ASP A 19 10.46 -9.87 -1.40
C ASP A 19 9.21 -9.07 -1.80
N SER A 20 8.36 -9.63 -2.70
CA SER A 20 7.10 -9.02 -3.14
C SER A 20 5.96 -10.01 -2.98
N PHE A 21 4.98 -9.68 -2.13
CA PHE A 21 3.88 -10.59 -1.79
C PHE A 21 2.73 -9.85 -1.10
N ILE A 22 1.55 -10.50 -1.10
CA ILE A 22 0.36 -10.11 -0.34
C ILE A 22 0.27 -11.05 0.86
N GLY A 23 -0.16 -10.54 2.01
CA GLY A 23 -0.42 -11.32 3.22
C GLY A 23 0.79 -12.09 3.76
N GLY A 24 0.52 -13.15 4.55
CA GLY A 24 1.58 -13.88 5.22
C GLY A 24 2.30 -13.07 6.28
N LYS A 25 3.58 -13.37 6.50
CA LYS A 25 4.45 -12.67 7.47
C LYS A 25 5.25 -11.59 6.78
N PRO A 26 5.22 -10.32 7.26
CA PRO A 26 6.00 -9.24 6.66
C PRO A 26 7.50 -9.50 6.81
N LYS A 27 8.28 -9.13 5.78
CA LYS A 27 9.74 -9.07 5.82
C LYS A 27 10.15 -7.62 6.04
N ILE A 28 10.38 -7.25 7.27
CA ILE A 28 10.75 -5.88 7.68
C ILE A 28 12.08 -5.92 8.43
N PRO A 29 12.84 -4.80 8.51
CA PRO A 29 14.06 -4.74 9.32
C PRO A 29 13.80 -5.12 10.79
N GLU A 30 14.76 -5.78 11.44
CA GLU A 30 14.62 -6.27 12.82
C GLU A 30 14.40 -5.14 13.86
N ASP A 31 14.86 -3.95 13.56
CA ASP A 31 14.68 -2.75 14.41
C ASP A 31 13.31 -2.08 14.22
N PHE A 32 12.49 -2.52 13.25
CA PHE A 32 11.12 -2.04 13.09
C PHE A 32 10.17 -2.85 13.97
N SER A 33 9.49 -2.16 14.89
CA SER A 33 8.37 -2.74 15.63
C SER A 33 7.13 -2.82 14.76
N LEU A 34 6.28 -3.84 15.01
CA LEU A 34 4.95 -3.91 14.36
C LEU A 34 4.16 -2.65 14.68
N PRO A 35 3.52 -2.02 13.67
CA PRO A 35 2.80 -0.78 13.88
C PRO A 35 1.43 -1.01 14.51
N TYR A 36 0.99 0.00 15.28
CA TYR A 36 -0.32 0.05 15.92
C TYR A 36 -1.15 1.21 15.35
N CYS A 37 -2.46 1.04 15.32
CA CYS A 37 -3.42 2.08 14.97
C CYS A 37 -3.40 3.19 16.03
N GLU A 38 -3.18 4.44 15.62
CA GLU A 38 -3.18 5.58 16.55
C GLU A 38 -4.59 5.94 17.05
N LEU A 39 -5.64 5.44 16.39
CA LEU A 39 -7.03 5.74 16.72
C LEU A 39 -7.63 4.76 17.75
N CYS A 40 -7.32 3.46 17.64
CA CYS A 40 -7.87 2.43 18.53
C CYS A 40 -6.82 1.68 19.37
N GLY A 41 -5.54 1.78 19.03
CA GLY A 41 -4.45 1.11 19.75
C GLY A 41 -4.24 -0.36 19.34
N GLU A 42 -5.00 -0.90 18.38
CA GLU A 42 -4.83 -2.28 17.91
C GLU A 42 -3.67 -2.42 16.92
N GLU A 43 -3.05 -3.62 16.88
CA GLU A 43 -1.99 -3.94 15.93
C GLU A 43 -2.53 -3.91 14.50
N LEU A 44 -1.88 -3.14 13.62
CA LEU A 44 -2.27 -3.03 12.22
C LEU A 44 -2.08 -4.35 11.48
N THR A 45 -3.03 -4.66 10.60
CA THR A 45 -2.97 -5.81 9.72
C THR A 45 -2.01 -5.54 8.57
N PHE A 46 -1.06 -6.44 8.32
CA PHE A 46 -0.19 -6.41 7.16
C PHE A 46 -0.95 -6.84 5.91
N PHE A 47 -0.92 -6.02 4.87
CA PHE A 47 -1.63 -6.26 3.62
C PHE A 47 -0.72 -6.76 2.51
N PHE A 48 0.38 -6.08 2.24
CA PHE A 48 1.32 -6.46 1.19
C PHE A 48 2.68 -5.79 1.37
N GLN A 49 3.65 -6.33 0.68
CA GLN A 49 4.99 -5.78 0.50
C GLN A 49 5.39 -5.87 -0.96
N VAL A 50 6.05 -4.82 -1.46
CA VAL A 50 6.61 -4.79 -2.81
C VAL A 50 8.07 -4.34 -2.73
N ALA A 51 8.97 -5.14 -3.29
CA ALA A 51 10.35 -4.78 -3.55
C ALA A 51 10.44 -4.18 -4.97
N PHE A 52 11.02 -2.98 -5.08
CA PHE A 52 11.12 -2.31 -6.38
C PHE A 52 12.19 -2.97 -7.25
N PRO A 53 11.84 -3.40 -8.50
CA PRO A 53 12.71 -4.18 -9.35
C PRO A 53 13.86 -3.36 -9.94
N PHE A 54 14.85 -4.04 -10.51
CA PHE A 54 15.90 -3.41 -11.30
C PHE A 54 15.29 -2.55 -12.41
N ASN A 55 15.88 -1.39 -12.70
CA ASN A 55 15.36 -0.34 -13.59
C ASN A 55 14.20 0.50 -13.03
N HIS A 56 13.65 0.21 -11.84
CA HIS A 56 12.77 1.13 -11.15
C HIS A 56 13.57 2.23 -10.44
N ALA A 57 13.01 3.47 -10.34
CA ALA A 57 13.67 4.59 -9.64
C ALA A 57 13.93 4.29 -8.15
N TRP A 58 13.16 3.39 -7.56
CA TRP A 58 13.28 2.93 -6.16
C TRP A 58 13.95 1.56 -6.04
N TYR A 59 14.73 1.15 -7.02
CA TYR A 59 15.47 -0.13 -6.95
C TYR A 59 16.25 -0.27 -5.64
N GLY A 60 16.15 -1.44 -5.02
CA GLY A 60 16.78 -1.76 -3.73
C GLY A 60 15.98 -1.33 -2.50
N LYS A 61 14.85 -0.63 -2.68
CA LYS A 61 13.89 -0.33 -1.62
C LYS A 61 12.69 -1.29 -1.67
N SER A 62 12.10 -1.50 -0.50
CA SER A 62 10.80 -2.15 -0.33
C SER A 62 9.81 -1.21 0.34
N LEU A 63 8.53 -1.38 0.00
CA LEU A 63 7.39 -0.74 0.61
C LEU A 63 6.51 -1.82 1.23
N ALA A 64 6.19 -1.71 2.52
CA ALA A 64 5.24 -2.57 3.20
C ALA A 64 4.08 -1.74 3.74
N LEU A 65 2.83 -2.22 3.53
CA LEU A 65 1.62 -1.55 3.97
C LEU A 65 0.92 -2.32 5.07
N PHE A 66 0.59 -1.60 6.13
CA PHE A 66 -0.25 -2.05 7.23
C PHE A 66 -1.47 -1.14 7.35
N TYR A 67 -2.64 -1.70 7.70
CA TYR A 67 -3.88 -0.96 7.86
C TYR A 67 -4.74 -1.55 8.98
N CYS A 68 -5.52 -0.71 9.66
CA CYS A 68 -6.44 -1.14 10.72
C CYS A 68 -7.66 -1.85 10.13
N THR A 69 -7.91 -3.09 10.59
CA THR A 69 -9.07 -3.89 10.21
C THR A 69 -10.02 -4.16 11.37
N GLU A 70 -9.62 -3.80 12.62
CA GLU A 70 -10.38 -4.12 13.82
C GLU A 70 -11.58 -3.18 14.02
N HIS A 71 -11.42 -1.88 13.69
CA HIS A 71 -12.46 -0.88 13.91
C HIS A 71 -12.68 -0.01 12.67
N TYR A 72 -13.94 0.35 12.44
CA TYR A 72 -14.30 1.37 11.46
C TYR A 72 -14.05 2.77 12.04
N HIS A 73 -13.30 3.60 11.34
CA HIS A 73 -12.86 4.91 11.82
C HIS A 73 -13.59 6.09 11.13
N GLY A 74 -14.78 5.86 10.60
CA GLY A 74 -15.55 6.92 9.92
C GLY A 74 -14.81 7.46 8.68
N ASP A 75 -14.74 8.77 8.53
CA ASP A 75 -14.07 9.41 7.38
C ASP A 75 -12.57 9.10 7.30
N LEU A 76 -11.98 8.62 8.40
CA LEU A 76 -10.57 8.21 8.44
C LEU A 76 -10.33 6.79 7.92
N CYS A 77 -11.36 6.11 7.40
CA CYS A 77 -11.18 4.81 6.73
C CYS A 77 -10.40 4.91 5.41
N ILE A 78 -10.27 6.11 4.86
CA ILE A 78 -9.39 6.44 3.72
C ILE A 78 -8.26 7.35 4.18
N PRO A 79 -7.11 7.42 3.45
CA PRO A 79 -6.07 8.38 3.73
C PRO A 79 -6.58 9.82 3.65
N GLU A 80 -6.19 10.66 4.60
CA GLU A 80 -6.55 12.08 4.59
C GLU A 80 -5.96 12.78 3.37
N PHE A 81 -6.70 13.76 2.85
CA PHE A 81 -6.19 14.69 1.85
C PHE A 81 -5.55 15.90 2.55
N PRO A 82 -4.44 16.44 2.01
CA PRO A 82 -3.92 17.71 2.50
C PRO A 82 -4.93 18.84 2.23
N ASP A 83 -4.90 19.87 3.07
CA ASP A 83 -5.74 21.08 2.88
C ASP A 83 -5.23 21.91 1.70
N ILE A 84 -5.53 21.45 0.49
CA ILE A 84 -5.17 22.07 -0.79
C ILE A 84 -6.39 22.05 -1.71
N GLN A 85 -6.46 23.02 -2.62
CA GLN A 85 -7.61 23.16 -3.51
C GLN A 85 -7.67 22.03 -4.57
N ASP A 86 -6.54 21.57 -5.04
CA ASP A 86 -6.42 20.56 -6.11
C ASP A 86 -5.13 19.75 -5.87
N LEU A 87 -5.22 18.43 -6.01
CA LEU A 87 -4.06 17.57 -5.88
C LEU A 87 -3.16 17.62 -7.12
N LEU A 88 -3.74 17.90 -8.29
CA LEU A 88 -2.98 18.04 -9.53
C LEU A 88 -1.94 19.15 -9.43
N GLY A 89 -0.68 18.80 -9.59
CA GLY A 89 0.44 19.75 -9.55
C GLY A 89 0.79 20.28 -8.15
N ALA A 90 0.12 19.79 -7.10
CA ALA A 90 0.34 20.22 -5.73
C ALA A 90 1.67 19.74 -5.14
N ASN A 91 2.11 20.42 -4.10
CA ASN A 91 3.17 19.95 -3.19
C ASN A 91 2.53 19.34 -1.93
N ILE A 92 2.89 18.11 -1.61
CA ILE A 92 2.47 17.45 -0.37
C ILE A 92 3.45 17.84 0.75
N PRO A 93 3.00 18.57 1.79
CA PRO A 93 3.90 19.06 2.83
C PRO A 93 4.40 17.93 3.76
N ILE A 94 5.64 18.01 4.22
CA ILE A 94 6.21 17.01 5.16
C ILE A 94 5.46 16.99 6.49
N ASP A 95 4.97 18.14 6.97
CA ASP A 95 4.24 18.20 8.23
C ASP A 95 2.85 17.54 8.15
N PHE A 96 2.25 17.50 6.95
CA PHE A 96 1.06 16.70 6.69
C PHE A 96 1.41 15.20 6.74
N LEU A 97 2.46 14.76 6.02
CA LEU A 97 2.86 13.35 5.98
C LEU A 97 3.19 12.76 7.35
N ARG A 98 3.70 13.58 8.28
CA ARG A 98 3.99 13.13 9.64
C ARG A 98 2.77 12.80 10.49
N LYS A 99 1.57 13.18 10.05
CA LYS A 99 0.35 13.13 10.86
C LYS A 99 -0.81 12.37 10.19
N TYR A 100 -0.71 12.06 8.90
CA TYR A 100 -1.85 11.48 8.17
C TYR A 100 -1.98 9.96 8.32
N GLU A 101 -0.88 9.26 8.68
CA GLU A 101 -0.87 7.80 8.86
C GLU A 101 -1.44 7.40 10.23
N LYS A 102 -2.72 7.69 10.50
CA LYS A 102 -3.34 7.44 11.82
C LYS A 102 -3.76 5.98 12.02
N ASN A 103 -4.39 5.39 11.01
CA ASN A 103 -4.93 4.03 11.03
C ASN A 103 -4.27 3.11 9.99
N PHE A 104 -3.19 3.56 9.39
CA PHE A 104 -2.34 2.78 8.51
C PHE A 104 -0.87 3.16 8.72
N ARG A 105 0.03 2.35 8.20
CA ARG A 105 1.47 2.63 8.22
C ARG A 105 2.12 2.13 6.95
N ILE A 106 2.96 2.99 6.34
CA ILE A 106 3.82 2.62 5.24
C ILE A 106 5.25 2.54 5.78
N LEU A 107 5.84 1.35 5.68
CA LEU A 107 7.25 1.16 5.99
C LEU A 107 8.05 1.15 4.69
N ILE A 108 9.11 1.96 4.66
CA ILE A 108 10.07 2.02 3.55
C ILE A 108 11.43 1.64 4.09
N PHE A 109 12.07 0.68 3.47
CA PHE A 109 13.37 0.17 3.93
C PHE A 109 14.19 -0.40 2.76
N ASP A 110 15.47 -0.61 3.00
CA ASP A 110 16.32 -1.32 2.04
C ASP A 110 15.94 -2.79 2.00
N THR A 111 15.62 -3.31 0.81
CA THR A 111 15.11 -4.68 0.63
C THR A 111 15.98 -5.73 1.32
N HIS A 112 17.29 -5.57 1.25
CA HIS A 112 18.23 -6.53 1.85
C HIS A 112 18.23 -6.55 3.39
N ASN A 113 17.66 -5.54 4.05
CA ASN A 113 17.48 -5.48 5.50
C ASN A 113 16.20 -6.18 5.97
N GLY A 114 15.32 -6.56 5.04
CA GLY A 114 14.06 -7.23 5.36
C GLY A 114 14.28 -8.64 5.89
N VAL A 115 13.79 -8.90 7.10
CA VAL A 115 13.79 -10.22 7.75
C VAL A 115 12.35 -10.58 8.08
N THR A 116 11.97 -11.86 7.87
CA THR A 116 10.63 -12.32 8.17
C THR A 116 10.32 -12.15 9.65
N ASN A 117 9.29 -11.37 9.96
CA ASN A 117 8.83 -11.18 11.33
C ASN A 117 8.05 -12.40 11.81
N LYS A 118 8.70 -13.25 12.61
CA LYS A 118 8.12 -14.51 13.11
C LYS A 118 7.07 -14.29 14.21
N GLN A 119 7.03 -13.10 14.82
CA GLN A 119 6.10 -12.78 15.91
C GLN A 119 4.74 -12.29 15.36
N TYR A 120 4.70 -11.80 14.11
CA TYR A 120 3.47 -11.35 13.49
C TYR A 120 2.48 -12.52 13.33
N VAL A 121 1.23 -12.29 13.73
CA VAL A 121 0.12 -13.23 13.54
C VAL A 121 -0.55 -12.91 12.20
N GLU A 122 -0.46 -13.81 11.26
CA GLU A 122 -1.00 -13.65 9.91
C GLU A 122 -2.52 -13.48 9.92
N LYS A 123 -3.02 -12.47 9.21
CA LYS A 123 -4.46 -12.20 9.05
C LYS A 123 -4.90 -12.29 7.59
N VAL A 124 -4.03 -11.97 6.64
CA VAL A 124 -4.27 -12.01 5.19
C VAL A 124 -3.59 -13.24 4.60
N THR A 125 -4.29 -13.93 3.69
CA THR A 125 -3.79 -15.09 2.97
C THR A 125 -2.58 -14.70 2.11
N PHE A 126 -1.51 -15.49 2.21
CA PHE A 126 -0.31 -15.27 1.41
C PHE A 126 -0.58 -15.50 -0.08
N LYS A 127 -0.10 -14.58 -0.92
CA LYS A 127 -0.03 -14.70 -2.38
C LYS A 127 1.27 -14.09 -2.86
N SER A 128 2.00 -14.78 -3.74
CA SER A 128 3.22 -14.24 -4.35
C SER A 128 2.90 -13.15 -5.38
N LEU A 129 3.73 -12.11 -5.47
CA LEU A 129 3.66 -11.06 -6.49
C LEU A 129 4.83 -11.19 -7.46
N GLN A 130 4.59 -11.76 -8.62
CA GLN A 130 5.58 -11.83 -9.70
C GLN A 130 5.54 -10.57 -10.56
N LEU A 131 6.63 -9.80 -10.54
CA LEU A 131 6.75 -8.57 -11.32
C LEU A 131 7.10 -8.88 -12.79
N ILE A 132 6.24 -8.48 -13.70
CA ILE A 132 6.40 -8.66 -15.15
C ILE A 132 6.51 -7.28 -15.78
N GLU A 133 7.64 -6.99 -16.46
CA GLU A 133 7.81 -5.71 -17.13
C GLU A 133 6.74 -5.50 -18.20
N ASN A 134 6.08 -4.36 -18.14
CA ASN A 134 4.98 -3.99 -19.04
C ASN A 134 5.37 -2.78 -19.90
N ASN A 135 5.52 -2.97 -21.18
CA ASN A 135 5.88 -1.92 -22.14
C ASN A 135 4.69 -1.15 -22.72
N GLY A 136 3.48 -1.38 -22.22
CA GLY A 136 2.28 -0.68 -22.68
C GLY A 136 1.00 -1.27 -22.11
N ALA A 137 0.47 -0.61 -21.11
CA ALA A 137 -0.92 -0.51 -20.69
C ALA A 137 -1.80 -1.77 -20.71
N ASP A 138 -1.60 -2.67 -19.77
CA ASP A 138 -2.74 -3.38 -19.21
C ASP A 138 -3.28 -2.56 -18.03
N SER A 139 -4.28 -1.71 -18.30
CA SER A 139 -4.93 -0.87 -17.30
C SER A 139 -5.83 -1.66 -16.34
N ASN A 140 -6.01 -2.96 -16.56
CA ASN A 140 -6.89 -3.82 -15.79
C ASN A 140 -6.19 -4.68 -14.74
N ALA A 141 -4.85 -4.65 -14.66
CA ALA A 141 -4.13 -5.41 -13.64
C ALA A 141 -4.49 -4.90 -12.23
N ASP A 142 -4.60 -5.83 -11.28
CA ASP A 142 -4.96 -5.52 -9.90
C ASP A 142 -3.89 -4.66 -9.21
N PHE A 143 -2.61 -4.91 -9.51
CA PHE A 143 -1.47 -4.13 -9.04
C PHE A 143 -0.61 -3.72 -10.23
N LEU A 144 -0.35 -2.42 -10.34
CA LEU A 144 0.56 -1.84 -11.34
C LEU A 144 1.66 -1.05 -10.62
N LEU A 145 2.91 -1.40 -10.92
CA LEU A 145 4.09 -0.75 -10.36
C LEU A 145 4.64 0.25 -11.38
N ALA A 146 4.79 1.50 -10.98
CA ALA A 146 5.19 2.61 -11.84
C ALA A 146 4.29 2.79 -13.09
N GLY A 147 4.82 3.36 -14.16
CA GLY A 147 4.07 3.63 -15.39
C GLY A 147 3.19 4.89 -15.28
N ALA A 148 2.15 4.92 -16.10
CA ALA A 148 1.14 5.98 -16.07
C ALA A 148 0.01 5.60 -15.11
N PRO A 149 -0.51 6.55 -14.30
CA PRO A 149 -1.68 6.28 -13.48
C PRO A 149 -2.91 6.01 -14.35
N VAL A 150 -3.76 5.11 -13.88
CA VAL A 150 -5.06 4.81 -14.48
C VAL A 150 -6.13 5.50 -13.64
N TRP A 151 -6.73 6.55 -14.17
CA TRP A 151 -7.73 7.35 -13.48
C TRP A 151 -9.13 6.79 -13.68
N ILE A 152 -9.93 6.68 -12.60
CA ILE A 152 -11.34 6.25 -12.69
C ILE A 152 -12.29 7.44 -12.80
N MET A 153 -11.93 8.58 -12.21
CA MET A 153 -12.76 9.80 -12.23
C MET A 153 -12.55 10.66 -13.50
N GLY A 154 -11.68 10.23 -14.41
CA GLY A 154 -11.43 10.95 -15.66
C GLY A 154 -10.61 12.24 -15.52
N PHE A 155 -10.09 12.57 -14.34
CA PHE A 155 -9.21 13.71 -14.10
C PHE A 155 -7.93 13.28 -13.39
N ASP A 156 -6.86 13.99 -13.71
CA ASP A 156 -5.52 13.73 -13.17
C ASP A 156 -5.39 14.35 -11.78
N GLU A 157 -4.92 13.56 -10.82
CA GLU A 157 -4.62 13.96 -9.44
C GLU A 157 -3.13 13.77 -9.10
N THR A 158 -2.25 13.86 -10.08
CA THR A 158 -0.81 13.68 -9.87
C THR A 158 -0.23 14.84 -9.04
N PRO A 159 0.27 14.61 -7.80
CA PRO A 159 1.00 15.63 -7.08
C PRO A 159 2.33 15.92 -7.78
N ALA A 160 2.72 17.19 -7.91
CA ALA A 160 3.99 17.55 -8.54
C ALA A 160 5.19 17.19 -7.66
N THR A 161 5.04 17.42 -6.35
CA THR A 161 6.14 17.23 -5.39
C THR A 161 5.63 16.68 -4.06
N ILE A 162 6.52 15.98 -3.35
CA ILE A 162 6.37 15.61 -1.95
C ILE A 162 7.52 16.28 -1.21
N ASN A 163 7.22 17.14 -0.25
CA ASN A 163 8.21 17.96 0.46
C ASN A 163 9.18 18.67 -0.52
N THR A 164 8.64 19.31 -1.58
CA THR A 164 9.37 19.98 -2.66
C THR A 164 10.20 19.09 -3.59
N ILE A 165 10.31 17.79 -3.31
CA ILE A 165 11.00 16.82 -4.17
C ILE A 165 9.99 16.29 -5.19
N LYS A 166 10.39 16.22 -6.47
CA LYS A 166 9.52 15.68 -7.54
C LYS A 166 8.93 14.32 -7.16
N SER A 167 7.64 14.17 -7.36
CA SER A 167 6.93 12.92 -7.13
C SER A 167 7.00 11.98 -8.35
N THR A 168 6.69 10.74 -8.14
CA THR A 168 6.49 9.71 -9.16
C THR A 168 5.50 8.68 -8.65
N LEU A 169 4.70 8.10 -9.54
CA LEU A 169 3.87 6.95 -9.19
C LEU A 169 4.79 5.75 -8.87
N LEU A 170 4.60 5.16 -7.71
CA LEU A 170 5.29 3.94 -7.29
C LEU A 170 4.45 2.70 -7.57
N LEU A 171 3.19 2.74 -7.14
CA LEU A 171 2.26 1.62 -7.20
C LEU A 171 0.84 2.16 -7.31
N GLN A 172 -0.02 1.46 -8.01
CA GLN A 172 -1.47 1.64 -7.94
C GLN A 172 -2.15 0.29 -7.77
N ILE A 173 -3.23 0.28 -7.00
CA ILE A 173 -4.08 -0.89 -6.77
C ILE A 173 -5.45 -0.57 -7.36
N LYS A 174 -5.99 -1.54 -8.13
CA LYS A 174 -7.29 -1.41 -8.77
C LYS A 174 -8.40 -1.28 -7.73
N GLU A 175 -9.44 -0.51 -8.09
CA GLU A 175 -10.68 -0.44 -7.31
C GLU A 175 -11.31 -1.82 -7.13
N ASP A 176 -12.01 -1.99 -6.02
CA ASP A 176 -12.65 -3.24 -5.61
C ASP A 176 -11.73 -4.45 -5.39
N TYR A 177 -10.40 -4.24 -5.41
CA TYR A 177 -9.50 -5.31 -5.02
C TYR A 177 -9.71 -5.66 -3.54
N VAL A 178 -9.88 -6.94 -3.26
CA VAL A 178 -10.07 -7.47 -1.90
C VAL A 178 -8.95 -8.42 -1.51
N PHE A 179 -8.63 -8.44 -0.23
CA PHE A 179 -7.56 -9.26 0.33
C PHE A 179 -8.15 -10.43 1.10
N ASP A 180 -7.93 -11.66 0.62
CA ASP A 180 -8.47 -12.86 1.26
C ASP A 180 -7.99 -12.96 2.72
N LYS A 181 -8.96 -13.09 3.61
CA LYS A 181 -8.74 -13.20 5.05
C LYS A 181 -8.49 -14.66 5.42
N LEU A 182 -7.55 -14.92 6.32
CA LEU A 182 -7.41 -16.24 6.93
C LEU A 182 -8.66 -16.59 7.77
N GLN A 183 -9.04 -17.85 7.79
CA GLN A 183 -10.27 -18.31 8.44
C GLN A 183 -10.38 -17.90 9.91
N ASN A 184 -9.26 -17.89 10.63
CA ASN A 184 -9.22 -17.57 12.05
C ASN A 184 -8.92 -16.08 12.34
N ALA A 185 -8.73 -15.26 11.31
CA ALA A 185 -8.50 -13.85 11.48
C ALA A 185 -9.82 -13.13 11.82
N PRO A 186 -9.79 -12.05 12.63
CA PRO A 186 -10.98 -11.29 12.98
C PRO A 186 -11.68 -10.72 11.74
N ALA A 187 -12.98 -10.48 11.85
CA ALA A 187 -13.74 -9.81 10.80
C ALA A 187 -13.38 -8.31 10.78
N GLN A 188 -13.34 -7.71 9.60
CA GLN A 188 -13.26 -6.26 9.48
C GLN A 188 -14.62 -5.64 9.80
N GLU A 189 -14.66 -4.55 10.55
CA GLU A 189 -15.89 -3.77 10.72
C GLU A 189 -16.30 -3.07 9.41
N ASP A 190 -17.59 -3.00 9.17
CA ASP A 190 -18.17 -2.24 8.08
C ASP A 190 -18.44 -0.77 8.48
N VAL A 191 -19.05 0.00 7.58
CA VAL A 191 -19.39 1.42 7.80
C VAL A 191 -20.41 1.66 8.94
N PHE A 192 -21.05 0.62 9.45
CA PHE A 192 -21.98 0.67 10.57
C PHE A 192 -21.33 0.20 11.89
N GLY A 193 -20.04 -0.17 11.87
CA GLY A 193 -19.34 -0.75 13.02
C GLY A 193 -19.69 -2.22 13.27
N GLU A 194 -20.32 -2.89 12.30
CA GLU A 194 -20.68 -4.31 12.42
C GLU A 194 -19.63 -5.21 11.73
N PRO A 195 -19.32 -6.38 12.30
CA PRO A 195 -18.39 -7.30 11.70
C PRO A 195 -18.87 -7.77 10.32
N ARG A 196 -18.03 -7.59 9.29
CA ARG A 196 -18.32 -8.08 7.93
C ARG A 196 -18.44 -9.59 7.92
N LYS A 197 -19.39 -10.10 7.13
CA LYS A 197 -19.63 -11.54 6.94
C LYS A 197 -18.70 -12.16 5.90
N GLU A 198 -18.13 -11.34 5.04
CA GLU A 198 -17.27 -11.75 3.94
C GLU A 198 -15.91 -12.23 4.45
N ASN A 199 -15.29 -13.17 3.74
CA ASN A 199 -13.99 -13.72 4.09
C ASN A 199 -12.83 -12.95 3.43
N PHE A 200 -12.92 -11.62 3.42
CA PHE A 200 -11.87 -10.75 2.90
C PHE A 200 -11.81 -9.42 3.66
N TYR A 201 -10.71 -8.73 3.50
CA TYR A 201 -10.52 -7.35 3.94
C TYR A 201 -10.57 -6.38 2.76
N LYS A 202 -11.11 -5.19 2.99
CA LYS A 202 -11.02 -4.05 2.08
C LYS A 202 -9.96 -3.08 2.60
N LEU A 203 -9.07 -2.66 1.71
CA LEU A 203 -8.09 -1.62 1.99
C LEU A 203 -8.68 -0.27 1.54
N PHE A 204 -8.71 0.72 2.42
CA PHE A 204 -9.22 2.06 2.14
C PHE A 204 -10.59 2.07 1.43
N VAL A 205 -11.54 1.27 1.95
CA VAL A 205 -12.92 1.11 1.41
C VAL A 205 -12.97 0.44 0.02
N ALA A 206 -11.85 -0.03 -0.50
CA ALA A 206 -11.67 -0.64 -1.83
C ALA A 206 -11.73 0.38 -3.00
N ASP A 207 -11.41 1.64 -2.74
CA ASP A 207 -11.19 2.63 -3.80
C ASP A 207 -9.94 2.28 -4.62
N ARG A 208 -9.76 2.96 -5.77
CA ARG A 208 -8.47 2.87 -6.47
C ARG A 208 -7.42 3.66 -5.69
N ILE A 209 -6.30 3.02 -5.42
CA ILE A 209 -5.26 3.51 -4.52
C ILE A 209 -4.01 3.85 -5.33
N TYR A 210 -3.41 5.01 -5.07
CA TYR A 210 -2.17 5.46 -5.70
C TYR A 210 -1.13 5.76 -4.63
N PHE A 211 0.06 5.18 -4.79
CA PHE A 211 1.23 5.44 -3.95
C PHE A 211 2.20 6.32 -4.72
N TRP A 212 2.39 7.53 -4.25
CA TRP A 212 3.30 8.53 -4.82
C TRP A 212 4.57 8.58 -4.00
N GLY A 213 5.73 8.46 -4.64
CA GLY A 213 7.01 8.52 -3.95
C GLY A 213 7.87 9.68 -4.43
N THR A 214 8.80 10.13 -3.60
CA THR A 214 9.85 11.08 -4.01
C THR A 214 10.80 10.44 -5.02
N LYS A 215 11.31 11.24 -5.98
CA LYS A 215 12.36 10.76 -6.91
C LYS A 215 13.75 10.72 -6.28
N ASP A 216 13.95 11.34 -5.12
CA ASP A 216 15.21 11.34 -4.39
C ASP A 216 15.18 10.28 -3.29
N LEU A 217 16.01 9.25 -3.46
CA LEU A 217 16.12 8.14 -2.49
C LEU A 217 16.90 8.49 -1.22
N ASN A 218 17.55 9.65 -1.15
CA ASN A 218 18.13 10.13 0.11
C ASN A 218 17.04 10.58 1.09
N MET A 219 15.85 10.90 0.58
CA MET A 219 14.66 11.21 1.37
C MET A 219 13.45 10.47 0.77
N PRO A 220 13.35 9.16 0.98
CA PRO A 220 12.26 8.36 0.46
C PRO A 220 10.99 8.64 1.26
N LEU A 221 10.08 9.43 0.71
CA LEU A 221 8.77 9.75 1.26
C LEU A 221 7.69 9.16 0.37
N VAL A 222 6.59 8.70 0.97
CA VAL A 222 5.41 8.21 0.24
C VAL A 222 4.18 8.98 0.70
N TYR A 223 3.34 9.31 -0.27
CA TYR A 223 1.99 9.82 -0.06
C TYR A 223 1.02 8.88 -0.75
N VAL A 224 -0.12 8.60 -0.11
CA VAL A 224 -1.20 7.77 -0.66
C VAL A 224 -2.41 8.64 -0.92
N SER A 225 -2.96 8.54 -2.13
CA SER A 225 -4.27 9.08 -2.47
C SER A 225 -5.20 7.98 -2.96
N VAL A 226 -6.50 8.24 -2.89
CA VAL A 226 -7.55 7.34 -3.38
C VAL A 226 -8.51 8.07 -4.29
N GLN A 227 -9.07 7.36 -5.27
CA GLN A 227 -10.23 7.82 -6.03
C GLN A 227 -11.36 6.82 -5.84
N ALA A 228 -12.51 7.32 -5.40
CA ALA A 228 -13.77 6.58 -5.38
C ALA A 228 -14.46 6.65 -6.76
N PRO A 229 -15.14 5.59 -7.24
CA PRO A 229 -15.91 5.60 -8.48
C PRO A 229 -17.15 6.50 -8.40
#